data_d5f719b1ffb46e8b2c7002fc45ef7843
#
_entry.id   d5f719b1ffb46e8b2c7002fc45ef7843
#
_cell.length_a   1.000
_cell.length_b   1.000
_cell.length_c   1.000
_cell.angle_alpha   90.00
_cell.angle_beta   90.00
_cell.angle_gamma   90.00
#
_symmetry.space_group_name_H-M   'P 1'
#
loop_
_entity.id
_entity.type
_entity.pdbx_description
1 polymer ?
#
loop_
_entity_poly.entity_id
_entity_poly.type
_entity_poly.pdbx_seq_one_letter_code
_entity_poly.pdbx_strand_id
1 'polypeptide(L)'
;MVAVVYARLLETRHKQMPILNILEFPDPRLRTVAKPVTDVDDRIRTLLDDMLETMYHAPGIGLAATQINVHQRIIVMDLSEDASEPLVLINPEIEVLDSETCPNQEGCLSVPGFYETVERPAHIRLKALNREGTPFELEPEDLMAVCIQHEVDHLDGKLFVDYLSAFKRSRIKKKLEKLHRRQDEPA
;
A
#
# COMPACT_ATOMS: atom_id res chain seq x y z
N MET A 1 -14.36 45.78 1.25
CA MET A 1 -14.81 44.72 2.17
C MET A 1 -14.89 43.33 1.54
N VAL A 2 -14.91 43.16 0.23
CA VAL A 2 -14.97 41.84 -0.46
C VAL A 2 -13.61 41.14 -0.54
N ALA A 3 -12.49 41.88 -0.61
CA ALA A 3 -11.14 41.33 -0.72
C ALA A 3 -10.62 40.64 0.57
N VAL A 4 -11.13 40.99 1.75
CA VAL A 4 -10.72 40.42 3.05
C VAL A 4 -11.42 39.08 3.31
N VAL A 5 -12.58 38.84 2.70
CA VAL A 5 -13.32 37.57 2.81
C VAL A 5 -12.69 36.51 1.90
N TYR A 6 -12.13 36.89 0.74
CA TYR A 6 -11.45 35.99 -0.18
C TYR A 6 -10.06 35.55 0.35
N ALA A 7 -9.36 36.45 1.06
CA ALA A 7 -8.08 36.08 1.69
C ALA A 7 -8.24 35.08 2.86
N ARG A 8 -9.36 35.14 3.57
CA ARG A 8 -9.68 34.21 4.66
C ARG A 8 -10.14 32.82 4.20
N LEU A 9 -10.60 32.68 2.96
CA LEU A 9 -10.97 31.38 2.37
C LEU A 9 -9.78 30.66 1.75
N LEU A 10 -8.68 31.36 1.50
CA LEU A 10 -7.40 30.75 1.04
C LEU A 10 -6.49 30.33 2.21
N GLU A 11 -6.80 30.70 3.43
CA GLU A 11 -6.18 30.21 4.66
C GLU A 11 -6.86 28.95 5.25
N THR A 12 -7.68 28.22 4.50
CA THR A 12 -7.93 26.83 4.84
C THR A 12 -6.61 26.11 4.68
N ARG A 13 -5.88 26.03 5.80
CA ARG A 13 -4.70 25.25 6.05
C ARG A 13 -4.71 24.03 5.14
N HIS A 14 -3.84 24.02 4.15
CA HIS A 14 -3.19 22.78 3.72
C HIS A 14 -2.42 22.34 4.97
N LYS A 15 -3.10 21.59 5.85
CA LYS A 15 -2.43 20.85 6.90
C LYS A 15 -1.51 19.93 6.11
N GLN A 16 -0.22 20.26 6.07
CA GLN A 16 0.78 19.44 5.40
C GLN A 16 0.65 18.06 6.06
N MET A 17 0.06 17.12 5.33
CA MET A 17 -0.13 15.77 5.85
C MET A 17 1.26 15.17 6.07
N PRO A 18 1.51 14.51 7.19
CA PRO A 18 2.82 13.94 7.46
C PRO A 18 3.12 12.82 6.45
N ILE A 19 4.30 12.88 5.84
CA ILE A 19 4.83 11.74 5.09
C ILE A 19 5.29 10.70 6.11
N LEU A 20 4.68 9.53 6.06
CA LEU A 20 4.94 8.44 6.98
C LEU A 20 6.18 7.65 6.54
N ASN A 21 6.91 7.09 7.51
CA ASN A 21 8.07 6.28 7.19
C ASN A 21 7.65 4.89 6.70
N ILE A 22 8.07 4.52 5.49
CA ILE A 22 7.82 3.21 4.91
C ILE A 22 8.91 2.25 5.41
N LEU A 23 8.49 1.14 6.00
CA LEU A 23 9.39 0.06 6.42
C LEU A 23 9.94 -0.67 5.20
N GLU A 24 11.23 -0.99 5.24
CA GLU A 24 11.89 -1.72 4.16
C GLU A 24 12.31 -3.12 4.58
N PHE A 25 12.23 -4.06 3.65
CA PHE A 25 12.74 -5.43 3.84
C PHE A 25 14.26 -5.42 4.11
N PRO A 26 14.73 -6.13 5.14
CA PRO A 26 14.07 -7.23 5.85
C PRO A 26 13.49 -6.88 7.22
N ASP A 27 12.94 -5.69 7.43
CA ASP A 27 12.37 -5.30 8.74
C ASP A 27 11.33 -6.34 9.21
N PRO A 28 11.48 -6.92 10.42
CA PRO A 28 10.58 -7.97 10.91
C PRO A 28 9.13 -7.49 11.13
N ARG A 29 8.90 -6.18 11.30
CA ARG A 29 7.56 -5.62 11.46
C ARG A 29 6.68 -5.82 10.23
N LEU A 30 7.30 -5.92 9.03
CA LEU A 30 6.61 -6.28 7.78
C LEU A 30 6.01 -7.70 7.78
N ARG A 31 6.34 -8.52 8.78
CA ARG A 31 5.84 -9.90 8.94
C ARG A 31 4.68 -10.01 9.91
N THR A 32 4.22 -8.89 10.45
CA THR A 32 3.10 -8.86 11.39
C THR A 32 1.77 -8.89 10.63
N VAL A 33 0.92 -9.85 10.97
CA VAL A 33 -0.43 -9.96 10.39
C VAL A 33 -1.32 -8.85 10.92
N ALA A 34 -1.98 -8.15 10.03
CA ALA A 34 -2.87 -7.03 10.34
C ALA A 34 -4.21 -7.51 10.93
N LYS A 35 -4.72 -6.75 11.90
CA LYS A 35 -6.03 -7.00 12.53
C LYS A 35 -7.15 -6.24 11.78
N PRO A 36 -8.37 -6.76 11.77
CA PRO A 36 -9.51 -6.04 11.22
C PRO A 36 -9.73 -4.70 11.90
N VAL A 37 -10.19 -3.72 11.15
CA VAL A 37 -10.71 -2.45 11.64
C VAL A 37 -12.13 -2.68 12.15
N THR A 38 -12.42 -2.31 13.39
CA THR A 38 -13.77 -2.46 13.97
C THR A 38 -14.69 -1.31 13.62
N ASP A 39 -14.16 -0.08 13.66
CA ASP A 39 -14.90 1.14 13.39
C ASP A 39 -14.13 2.06 12.46
N VAL A 40 -14.81 2.58 11.42
CA VAL A 40 -14.24 3.56 10.49
C VAL A 40 -14.52 4.96 11.03
N ASP A 41 -13.72 5.39 11.99
CA ASP A 41 -13.80 6.69 12.63
C ASP A 41 -12.92 7.76 11.95
N ASP A 42 -12.90 8.98 12.50
CA ASP A 42 -12.09 10.07 11.93
C ASP A 42 -10.58 9.84 12.04
N ARG A 43 -10.12 8.99 12.99
CA ARG A 43 -8.70 8.61 13.07
C ARG A 43 -8.32 7.73 11.89
N ILE A 44 -9.19 6.78 11.53
CA ILE A 44 -8.99 5.96 10.33
C ILE A 44 -9.00 6.84 9.08
N ARG A 45 -9.94 7.78 8.96
CA ARG A 45 -9.99 8.69 7.80
C ARG A 45 -8.73 9.57 7.69
N THR A 46 -8.22 10.08 8.82
CA THR A 46 -6.95 10.82 8.84
C THR A 46 -5.79 9.93 8.42
N LEU A 47 -5.73 8.69 8.92
CA LEU A 47 -4.69 7.73 8.51
C LEU A 47 -4.74 7.44 7.00
N LEU A 48 -5.94 7.29 6.42
CA LEU A 48 -6.10 7.09 4.98
C LEU A 48 -5.54 8.27 4.16
N ASP A 49 -5.75 9.51 4.63
CA ASP A 49 -5.21 10.71 3.98
C ASP A 49 -3.68 10.73 4.07
N ASP A 50 -3.11 10.44 5.24
CA ASP A 50 -1.67 10.38 5.46
C ASP A 50 -1.02 9.23 4.64
N MET A 51 -1.72 8.10 4.47
CA MET A 51 -1.27 6.98 3.64
C MET A 51 -1.28 7.33 2.15
N LEU A 52 -2.33 7.98 1.64
CA LEU A 52 -2.40 8.41 0.25
C LEU A 52 -1.29 9.41 -0.08
N GLU A 53 -1.08 10.43 0.77
CA GLU A 53 0.01 11.39 0.60
C GLU A 53 1.37 10.70 0.60
N THR A 54 1.58 9.75 1.52
CA THR A 54 2.82 8.96 1.60
C THR A 54 3.04 8.13 0.34
N MET A 55 2.00 7.46 -0.15
CA MET A 55 2.03 6.66 -1.37
C MET A 55 2.40 7.50 -2.59
N TYR A 56 1.75 8.65 -2.77
CA TYR A 56 2.05 9.56 -3.88
C TYR A 56 3.45 10.17 -3.79
N HIS A 57 3.90 10.51 -2.58
CA HIS A 57 5.26 11.02 -2.36
C HIS A 57 6.33 9.99 -2.72
N ALA A 58 6.07 8.71 -2.48
CA ALA A 58 6.98 7.59 -2.77
C ALA A 58 6.84 7.01 -4.20
N PRO A 59 6.27 7.74 -5.15
CA PRO A 59 5.62 7.39 -6.41
C PRO A 59 5.15 5.92 -6.51
N GLY A 60 4.32 5.51 -5.55
CA GLY A 60 3.66 4.21 -5.51
C GLY A 60 2.24 4.24 -6.07
N ILE A 61 1.71 3.07 -6.43
CA ILE A 61 0.33 2.86 -6.89
C ILE A 61 -0.52 2.12 -5.84
N GLY A 62 0.10 1.64 -4.76
CA GLY A 62 -0.53 0.97 -3.62
C GLY A 62 0.32 1.11 -2.36
N LEU A 63 -0.34 1.07 -1.20
CA LEU A 63 0.30 1.09 0.11
C LEU A 63 -0.60 0.43 1.14
N ALA A 64 -0.11 -0.60 1.79
CA ALA A 64 -0.76 -1.24 2.94
C ALA A 64 -0.32 -0.61 4.26
N ALA A 65 -1.21 -0.54 5.24
CA ALA A 65 -0.92 0.08 6.53
C ALA A 65 0.22 -0.63 7.30
N THR A 66 0.44 -1.92 7.09
CA THR A 66 1.57 -2.65 7.67
C THR A 66 2.93 -2.12 7.22
N GLN A 67 3.03 -1.57 6.02
CA GLN A 67 4.26 -0.97 5.50
C GLN A 67 4.65 0.32 6.26
N ILE A 68 3.71 0.98 6.89
CA ILE A 68 3.93 2.16 7.75
C ILE A 68 3.82 1.82 9.24
N ASN A 69 4.02 0.55 9.61
CA ASN A 69 3.96 0.03 10.98
C ASN A 69 2.59 0.19 11.67
N VAL A 70 1.50 0.25 10.92
CA VAL A 70 0.12 0.21 11.42
C VAL A 70 -0.47 -1.15 11.08
N HIS A 71 -0.69 -1.99 12.10
CA HIS A 71 -1.12 -3.39 11.88
C HIS A 71 -2.65 -3.52 11.87
N GLN A 72 -3.29 -2.75 10.97
CA GLN A 72 -4.73 -2.80 10.67
C GLN A 72 -4.93 -3.14 9.20
N ARG A 73 -6.03 -3.82 8.87
CA ARG A 73 -6.35 -4.23 7.50
C ARG A 73 -6.86 -3.03 6.69
N ILE A 74 -5.93 -2.20 6.26
CA ILE A 74 -6.17 -0.98 5.48
C ILE A 74 -5.20 -0.94 4.31
N ILE A 75 -5.72 -0.62 3.12
CA ILE A 75 -4.97 -0.41 1.89
C ILE A 75 -5.46 0.88 1.26
N VAL A 76 -4.54 1.64 0.69
CA VAL A 76 -4.83 2.72 -0.26
C VAL A 76 -4.16 2.41 -1.59
N MET A 77 -4.78 2.76 -2.69
CA MET A 77 -4.22 2.58 -4.03
C MET A 77 -4.79 3.60 -5.02
N ASP A 78 -4.06 3.88 -6.07
CA ASP A 78 -4.49 4.70 -7.19
C ASP A 78 -3.71 4.29 -8.43
N LEU A 79 -4.43 3.86 -9.46
CA LEU A 79 -3.88 3.39 -10.73
C LEU A 79 -4.03 4.42 -11.85
N SER A 80 -4.65 5.58 -11.56
CA SER A 80 -4.77 6.66 -12.52
C SER A 80 -3.43 7.36 -12.74
N GLU A 81 -3.17 7.84 -13.94
CA GLU A 81 -1.93 8.53 -14.27
C GLU A 81 -1.78 9.89 -13.58
N ASP A 82 -2.90 10.52 -13.24
CA ASP A 82 -2.98 11.87 -12.67
C ASP A 82 -3.32 11.90 -11.17
N ALA A 83 -3.28 10.73 -10.50
CA ALA A 83 -3.59 10.58 -9.07
C ALA A 83 -4.99 11.11 -8.69
N SER A 84 -5.98 10.88 -9.56
CA SER A 84 -7.33 11.41 -9.43
C SER A 84 -8.39 10.39 -8.97
N GLU A 85 -8.04 9.08 -8.92
CA GLU A 85 -8.98 8.00 -8.63
C GLU A 85 -8.53 7.12 -7.45
N PRO A 86 -8.31 7.72 -6.25
CA PRO A 86 -7.87 6.94 -5.09
C PRO A 86 -8.93 5.92 -4.65
N LEU A 87 -8.51 4.69 -4.46
CA LEU A 87 -9.32 3.61 -3.92
C LEU A 87 -8.85 3.26 -2.50
N VAL A 88 -9.80 3.15 -1.59
CA VAL A 88 -9.59 2.76 -0.19
C VAL A 88 -10.21 1.39 0.05
N LEU A 89 -9.45 0.48 0.62
CA LEU A 89 -9.90 -0.86 0.98
C LEU A 89 -9.68 -1.09 2.48
N ILE A 90 -10.77 -1.15 3.23
CA ILE A 90 -10.75 -1.47 4.66
C ILE A 90 -11.30 -2.88 4.84
N ASN A 91 -10.59 -3.72 5.59
CA ASN A 91 -10.90 -5.14 5.77
C ASN A 91 -11.07 -5.91 4.45
N PRO A 92 -10.14 -5.78 3.50
CA PRO A 92 -10.28 -6.47 2.23
C PRO A 92 -10.22 -7.99 2.40
N GLU A 93 -11.13 -8.67 1.69
CA GLU A 93 -11.19 -10.12 1.53
C GLU A 93 -11.17 -10.45 0.05
N ILE A 94 -10.35 -11.43 -0.35
CA ILE A 94 -10.22 -11.88 -1.73
C ILE A 94 -10.76 -13.30 -1.84
N GLU A 95 -11.61 -13.51 -2.85
CA GLU A 95 -12.04 -14.82 -3.34
C GLU A 95 -11.41 -15.04 -4.72
N VAL A 96 -10.65 -16.13 -4.89
CA VAL A 96 -10.12 -16.55 -6.20
C VAL A 96 -11.23 -17.27 -6.95
N LEU A 97 -11.58 -16.79 -8.15
CA LEU A 97 -12.75 -17.28 -8.90
C LEU A 97 -12.45 -18.50 -9.75
N ASP A 98 -11.20 -18.67 -10.19
CA ASP A 98 -10.75 -19.83 -10.96
C ASP A 98 -9.26 -20.12 -10.77
N SER A 99 -8.72 -21.09 -11.51
CA SER A 99 -7.32 -21.51 -11.42
C SER A 99 -6.39 -20.81 -12.42
N GLU A 100 -6.88 -19.87 -13.23
CA GLU A 100 -6.07 -19.15 -14.18
C GLU A 100 -5.11 -18.19 -13.45
N THR A 101 -3.83 -18.19 -13.86
CA THR A 101 -2.82 -17.30 -13.32
C THR A 101 -2.18 -16.48 -14.42
N CYS A 102 -1.76 -15.27 -14.09
CA CYS A 102 -1.00 -14.41 -14.99
C CYS A 102 0.32 -13.98 -14.36
N PRO A 103 1.44 -14.01 -15.11
CA PRO A 103 2.72 -13.49 -14.67
C PRO A 103 2.72 -11.97 -14.77
N ASN A 104 3.11 -11.30 -13.67
CA ASN A 104 3.23 -9.84 -13.62
C ASN A 104 4.57 -9.43 -13.03
N GLN A 105 5.14 -8.34 -13.55
CA GLN A 105 6.34 -7.76 -12.97
C GLN A 105 5.93 -6.88 -11.77
N GLU A 106 6.29 -7.31 -10.57
CA GLU A 106 5.99 -6.60 -9.35
C GLU A 106 7.20 -5.88 -8.79
N GLY A 107 6.99 -4.67 -8.29
CA GLY A 107 7.86 -3.91 -7.42
C GLY A 107 7.14 -3.58 -6.13
N CYS A 108 7.84 -3.08 -5.12
CA CYS A 108 7.25 -2.74 -3.82
C CYS A 108 7.99 -1.58 -3.17
N LEU A 109 7.26 -0.64 -2.58
CA LEU A 109 7.86 0.47 -1.81
C LEU A 109 8.70 -0.03 -0.63
N SER A 110 8.32 -1.20 -0.07
CA SER A 110 9.11 -1.87 1.00
C SER A 110 10.28 -2.70 0.48
N VAL A 111 10.50 -2.79 -0.85
CA VAL A 111 11.63 -3.51 -1.47
C VAL A 111 12.22 -2.64 -2.58
N PRO A 112 12.73 -1.44 -2.25
CA PRO A 112 13.07 -0.43 -3.24
C PRO A 112 14.12 -0.89 -4.26
N GLY A 113 13.86 -0.57 -5.54
CA GLY A 113 14.79 -0.84 -6.63
C GLY A 113 14.86 -2.28 -7.11
N PHE A 114 13.93 -3.15 -6.69
CA PHE A 114 13.82 -4.52 -7.17
C PHE A 114 12.46 -4.79 -7.79
N TYR A 115 12.50 -5.44 -8.95
CA TYR A 115 11.34 -5.87 -9.72
C TYR A 115 11.55 -7.33 -10.13
N GLU A 116 10.55 -8.17 -9.91
CA GLU A 116 10.60 -9.60 -10.25
C GLU A 116 9.22 -10.07 -10.73
N THR A 117 9.22 -11.10 -11.56
CA THR A 117 7.98 -11.69 -12.02
C THR A 117 7.37 -12.58 -10.95
N VAL A 118 6.09 -12.35 -10.64
CA VAL A 118 5.26 -13.14 -9.73
C VAL A 118 4.02 -13.62 -10.50
N GLU A 119 3.63 -14.87 -10.30
CA GLU A 119 2.36 -15.40 -10.81
C GLU A 119 1.25 -15.15 -9.80
N ARG A 120 0.15 -14.55 -10.27
CA ARG A 120 -1.05 -14.26 -9.48
C ARG A 120 -2.28 -14.86 -10.11
N PRO A 121 -3.29 -15.29 -9.32
CA PRO A 121 -4.64 -15.53 -9.84
C PRO A 121 -5.09 -14.38 -10.74
N ALA A 122 -5.59 -14.72 -11.93
CA ALA A 122 -6.04 -13.72 -12.90
C ALA A 122 -7.40 -13.13 -12.51
N HIS A 123 -8.29 -13.98 -11.97
CA HIS A 123 -9.67 -13.63 -11.67
C HIS A 123 -9.94 -13.73 -10.18
N ILE A 124 -10.25 -12.59 -9.58
CA ILE A 124 -10.56 -12.47 -8.16
C ILE A 124 -11.85 -11.67 -7.96
N ARG A 125 -12.53 -11.92 -6.86
CA ARG A 125 -13.54 -11.03 -6.30
C ARG A 125 -13.03 -10.42 -5.02
N LEU A 126 -13.15 -9.10 -4.90
CA LEU A 126 -12.81 -8.35 -3.70
C LEU A 126 -14.08 -7.96 -2.97
N LYS A 127 -14.09 -8.13 -1.64
CA LYS A 127 -15.04 -7.53 -0.69
C LYS A 127 -14.26 -6.63 0.25
N ALA A 128 -14.73 -5.41 0.46
CA ALA A 128 -14.09 -4.46 1.37
C ALA A 128 -15.08 -3.42 1.88
N LEU A 129 -14.66 -2.61 2.85
CA LEU A 129 -15.34 -1.38 3.21
C LEU A 129 -14.61 -0.20 2.55
N ASN A 130 -15.37 0.80 2.11
CA ASN A 130 -14.81 2.05 1.60
C ASN A 130 -14.43 3.02 2.75
N ARG A 131 -14.02 4.24 2.40
CA ARG A 131 -13.64 5.31 3.34
C ARG A 131 -14.75 5.67 4.35
N GLU A 132 -16.01 5.52 3.97
CA GLU A 132 -17.19 5.77 4.80
C GLU A 132 -17.58 4.60 5.68
N GLY A 133 -16.91 3.44 5.53
CA GLY A 133 -17.26 2.19 6.22
C GLY A 133 -18.41 1.43 5.54
N THR A 134 -18.77 1.80 4.31
CA THR A 134 -19.81 1.13 3.54
C THR A 134 -19.21 -0.07 2.81
N PRO A 135 -19.83 -1.27 2.91
CA PRO A 135 -19.35 -2.45 2.19
C PRO A 135 -19.59 -2.32 0.69
N PHE A 136 -18.63 -2.83 -0.07
CA PHE A 136 -18.73 -2.95 -1.52
C PHE A 136 -18.00 -4.19 -2.01
N GLU A 137 -18.35 -4.62 -3.23
CA GLU A 137 -17.69 -5.72 -3.94
C GLU A 137 -17.30 -5.26 -5.33
N LEU A 138 -16.20 -5.81 -5.83
CA LEU A 138 -15.80 -5.65 -7.24
C LEU A 138 -15.04 -6.88 -7.73
N GLU A 139 -15.03 -7.08 -9.03
CA GLU A 139 -14.20 -8.07 -9.72
C GLU A 139 -13.15 -7.29 -10.52
N PRO A 140 -11.97 -7.02 -9.92
CA PRO A 140 -10.92 -6.26 -10.58
C PRO A 140 -10.25 -7.09 -11.66
N GLU A 141 -9.80 -6.40 -12.72
CA GLU A 141 -9.08 -6.98 -13.84
C GLU A 141 -7.65 -6.47 -13.90
N ASP A 142 -6.80 -7.16 -14.64
CA ASP A 142 -5.44 -6.76 -15.00
C ASP A 142 -4.60 -6.26 -13.81
N LEU A 143 -4.00 -5.08 -13.96
CA LEU A 143 -3.11 -4.49 -12.95
C LEU A 143 -3.83 -4.24 -11.61
N MET A 144 -5.12 -3.92 -11.62
CA MET A 144 -5.88 -3.71 -10.39
C MET A 144 -5.99 -5.02 -9.58
N ALA A 145 -6.24 -6.15 -10.23
CA ALA A 145 -6.29 -7.45 -9.57
C ALA A 145 -4.93 -7.82 -8.96
N VAL A 146 -3.85 -7.55 -9.66
CA VAL A 146 -2.48 -7.78 -9.17
C VAL A 146 -2.15 -6.90 -7.98
N CYS A 147 -2.41 -5.58 -8.08
CA CYS A 147 -2.12 -4.62 -7.02
C CYS A 147 -2.88 -4.96 -5.74
N ILE A 148 -4.18 -5.27 -5.82
CA ILE A 148 -4.98 -5.66 -4.65
C ILE A 148 -4.39 -6.89 -3.97
N GLN A 149 -4.00 -7.93 -4.71
CA GLN A 149 -3.39 -9.13 -4.15
C GLN A 149 -2.05 -8.85 -3.50
N HIS A 150 -1.23 -7.97 -4.12
CA HIS A 150 0.05 -7.53 -3.58
C HIS A 150 -0.14 -6.84 -2.22
N GLU A 151 -1.09 -5.91 -2.13
CA GLU A 151 -1.35 -5.17 -0.89
C GLU A 151 -2.00 -6.04 0.20
N VAL A 152 -2.86 -7.00 -0.17
CA VAL A 152 -3.42 -7.97 0.80
C VAL A 152 -2.34 -8.89 1.36
N ASP A 153 -1.36 -9.30 0.55
CA ASP A 153 -0.21 -10.05 1.05
C ASP A 153 0.51 -9.29 2.18
N HIS A 154 0.70 -7.97 2.05
CA HIS A 154 1.29 -7.14 3.10
C HIS A 154 0.48 -7.20 4.41
N LEU A 155 -0.85 -7.20 4.33
CA LEU A 155 -1.72 -7.33 5.50
C LEU A 155 -1.59 -8.71 6.17
N ASP A 156 -1.21 -9.73 5.40
CA ASP A 156 -0.99 -11.10 5.86
C ASP A 156 0.48 -11.38 6.23
N GLY A 157 1.32 -10.33 6.28
CA GLY A 157 2.73 -10.41 6.62
C GLY A 157 3.60 -11.04 5.55
N LYS A 158 3.15 -11.04 4.29
CA LYS A 158 3.88 -11.54 3.13
C LYS A 158 4.42 -10.39 2.27
N LEU A 159 5.43 -10.67 1.47
CA LEU A 159 6.01 -9.76 0.49
C LEU A 159 6.15 -10.50 -0.84
N PHE A 160 6.17 -9.78 -1.97
CA PHE A 160 6.35 -10.43 -3.27
C PHE A 160 7.64 -11.26 -3.37
N VAL A 161 8.67 -10.92 -2.60
CA VAL A 161 9.93 -11.69 -2.53
C VAL A 161 9.75 -13.10 -1.97
N ASP A 162 8.64 -13.39 -1.30
CA ASP A 162 8.36 -14.72 -0.74
C ASP A 162 7.94 -15.72 -1.83
N TYR A 163 7.47 -15.24 -2.97
CA TYR A 163 7.15 -16.04 -4.16
C TYR A 163 8.39 -16.39 -4.99
N LEU A 164 9.52 -15.75 -4.69
CA LEU A 164 10.78 -15.97 -5.42
C LEU A 164 11.55 -17.18 -4.88
N SER A 165 12.48 -17.70 -5.69
CA SER A 165 13.41 -18.71 -5.22
C SER A 165 14.22 -18.21 -4.01
N ALA A 166 14.62 -19.12 -3.14
CA ALA A 166 15.43 -18.80 -1.96
C ALA A 166 16.72 -18.05 -2.32
N PHE A 167 17.31 -18.34 -3.49
CA PHE A 167 18.50 -17.65 -3.99
C PHE A 167 18.20 -16.18 -4.32
N LYS A 168 17.13 -15.89 -5.10
CA LYS A 168 16.73 -14.52 -5.44
C LYS A 168 16.40 -13.71 -4.20
N ARG A 169 15.56 -14.26 -3.31
CA ARG A 169 15.17 -13.62 -2.03
C ARG A 169 16.40 -13.29 -1.17
N SER A 170 17.33 -14.24 -1.00
CA SER A 170 18.56 -13.99 -0.24
C SER A 170 19.46 -12.92 -0.85
N ARG A 171 19.53 -12.85 -2.19
CA ARG A 171 20.30 -11.83 -2.92
C ARG A 171 19.70 -10.44 -2.69
N ILE A 172 18.37 -10.29 -2.80
CA ILE A 172 17.67 -9.03 -2.54
C ILE A 172 17.93 -8.59 -1.09
N LYS A 173 17.69 -9.50 -0.11
CA LYS A 173 17.94 -9.23 1.31
C LYS A 173 19.34 -8.67 1.57
N LYS A 174 20.38 -9.36 1.09
CA LYS A 174 21.78 -8.94 1.29
C LYS A 174 22.07 -7.55 0.68
N LYS A 175 21.47 -7.24 -0.47
CA LYS A 175 21.66 -5.93 -1.11
C LYS A 175 21.00 -4.81 -0.31
N LEU A 176 19.77 -4.99 0.18
CA LEU A 176 19.08 -4.00 0.99
C LEU A 176 19.78 -3.81 2.34
N GLU A 177 20.17 -4.88 3.04
CA GLU A 177 20.95 -4.77 4.29
C GLU A 177 22.28 -4.01 4.11
N LYS A 178 22.91 -4.13 2.93
CA LYS A 178 24.12 -3.36 2.61
C LYS A 178 23.81 -1.89 2.34
N LEU A 179 22.68 -1.57 1.71
CA LEU A 179 22.25 -0.19 1.46
C LEU A 179 21.92 0.51 2.78
N HIS A 180 21.14 -0.12 3.65
CA HIS A 180 20.77 0.42 4.96
C HIS A 180 22.01 0.75 5.81
N ARG A 181 22.98 -0.18 5.90
CA ARG A 181 24.22 0.06 6.64
C ARG A 181 25.01 1.27 6.14
N ARG A 182 24.98 1.56 4.83
CA ARG A 182 25.67 2.72 4.26
C ARG A 182 24.95 4.05 4.54
N GLN A 183 23.63 3.99 4.74
CA GLN A 183 22.84 5.16 5.11
C GLN A 183 22.99 5.51 6.59
N ASP A 184 23.27 4.49 7.44
CA ASP A 184 23.47 4.64 8.88
C ASP A 184 24.93 5.03 9.26
N GLU A 185 25.91 4.95 8.35
CA GLU A 185 27.28 5.37 8.59
C GLU A 185 27.36 6.92 8.59
N PRO A 186 27.79 7.56 9.70
CA PRO A 186 27.95 9.01 9.74
C PRO A 186 29.04 9.44 8.73
N ALA A 187 28.77 10.55 8.04
CA ALA A 187 29.70 11.17 7.09
C ALA A 187 30.97 11.73 7.77
#